data_83a28527d62e6487851b5442d4ca57f1
#
_entry.id   83a28527d62e6487851b5442d4ca57f1
#
_cell.length_a   1.000
_cell.length_b   1.000
_cell.length_c   1.000
_cell.angle_alpha   90.00
_cell.angle_beta   90.00
_cell.angle_gamma   90.00
#
_symmetry.space_group_name_H-M   'P 1'
#
loop_
_entity.id
_entity.type
_entity.pdbx_description
1 polymer ?
#
loop_
_entity_poly.entity_id
_entity_poly.type
_entity_poly.pdbx_seq_one_letter_code
_entity_poly.pdbx_strand_id
1 'polypeptide(L)'
;MTERKCILSGDRADPETLIRLAIGPEGQVMPDVRAKAPGRGAWIGVSRAELETALAKGKLKGALARAFKEGALEIPDNLPDLVEAGLRQDLLSRLGLEARASMLLTGSEKIDVACRKGMVKMLLHAADALSLIHI
;
A
#
# COMPACT_ATOMS: atom_id res chain seq x y z
N MET A 1 -18.68 4.27 -2.71
CA MET A 1 -17.76 3.21 -3.13
C MET A 1 -18.05 1.92 -2.41
N THR A 2 -18.03 0.80 -3.12
CA THR A 2 -18.35 -0.50 -2.53
C THR A 2 -17.21 -0.99 -1.65
N GLU A 3 -17.51 -1.32 -0.40
CA GLU A 3 -16.53 -1.90 0.50
C GLU A 3 -16.01 -3.25 -0.02
N ARG A 4 -14.77 -3.57 0.32
CA ARG A 4 -14.15 -4.85 0.01
C ARG A 4 -13.81 -5.58 1.30
N LYS A 5 -13.72 -6.88 1.21
CA LYS A 5 -13.43 -7.72 2.36
C LYS A 5 -11.98 -8.19 2.32
N CYS A 6 -11.29 -8.00 3.42
CA CYS A 6 -9.95 -8.58 3.59
C CYS A 6 -10.05 -10.10 3.68
N ILE A 7 -9.32 -10.80 2.82
CA ILE A 7 -9.37 -12.27 2.79
C ILE A 7 -8.68 -12.93 3.98
N LEU A 8 -7.86 -12.19 4.70
CA LEU A 8 -7.14 -12.71 5.87
C LEU A 8 -7.86 -12.42 7.18
N SER A 9 -8.31 -11.18 7.38
CA SER A 9 -8.99 -10.78 8.63
C SER A 9 -10.50 -10.95 8.58
N GLY A 10 -11.09 -10.92 7.39
CA GLY A 10 -12.53 -10.93 7.21
C GLY A 10 -13.20 -9.57 7.37
N ASP A 11 -12.45 -8.55 7.74
CA ASP A 11 -13.00 -7.22 7.92
C ASP A 11 -13.31 -6.54 6.59
N ARG A 12 -14.34 -5.71 6.59
CA ARG A 12 -14.71 -4.91 5.43
C ARG A 12 -14.18 -3.51 5.58
N ALA A 13 -13.69 -2.94 4.48
CA ALA A 13 -13.15 -1.60 4.47
C ALA A 13 -13.24 -1.00 3.08
N ASP A 14 -12.99 0.30 3.00
CA ASP A 14 -12.90 1.01 1.74
C ASP A 14 -11.71 0.48 0.93
N PRO A 15 -11.89 0.23 -0.39
CA PRO A 15 -10.80 -0.23 -1.24
C PRO A 15 -9.53 0.63 -1.17
N GLU A 16 -9.67 1.91 -0.90
CA GLU A 16 -8.52 2.83 -0.78
C GLU A 16 -7.64 2.52 0.43
N THR A 17 -8.17 1.84 1.44
CA THR A 17 -7.42 1.45 2.64
C THR A 17 -6.90 0.02 2.58
N LEU A 18 -7.17 -0.68 1.49
CA LEU A 18 -6.79 -2.08 1.30
C LEU A 18 -5.79 -2.20 0.15
N ILE A 19 -5.10 -3.31 0.12
CA ILE A 19 -4.18 -3.67 -0.96
C ILE A 19 -4.81 -4.77 -1.80
N ARG A 20 -4.87 -4.55 -3.10
CA ARG A 20 -5.38 -5.56 -4.03
C ARG A 20 -4.24 -6.46 -4.49
N LEU A 21 -4.51 -7.77 -4.52
CA LEU A 21 -3.65 -8.75 -5.14
C LEU A 21 -4.31 -9.25 -6.42
N ALA A 22 -3.56 -9.33 -7.48
CA ALA A 22 -4.06 -9.81 -8.77
C ALA A 22 -3.40 -11.14 -9.13
N ILE A 23 -4.05 -11.89 -10.02
CA ILE A 23 -3.52 -13.15 -10.52
C ILE A 23 -3.17 -13.00 -12.01
N GLY A 24 -1.98 -13.42 -12.39
CA GLY A 24 -1.53 -13.45 -13.78
C GLY A 24 -2.06 -14.67 -14.54
N PRO A 25 -1.83 -14.71 -15.87
CA PRO A 25 -2.35 -15.79 -16.71
C PRO A 25 -1.87 -17.19 -16.33
N GLU A 26 -0.68 -17.26 -15.73
CA GLU A 26 -0.08 -18.53 -15.32
C GLU A 26 -0.24 -18.82 -13.82
N GLY A 27 -1.10 -18.07 -13.15
CA GLY A 27 -1.35 -18.25 -11.71
C GLY A 27 -0.44 -17.48 -10.78
N GLN A 28 0.40 -16.58 -11.30
CA GLN A 28 1.28 -15.77 -10.46
C GLN A 28 0.46 -14.72 -9.69
N VAL A 29 0.66 -14.67 -8.40
CA VAL A 29 0.03 -13.66 -7.53
C VAL A 29 0.97 -12.47 -7.42
N MET A 30 0.48 -11.29 -7.72
CA MET A 30 1.27 -10.07 -7.67
C MET A 30 0.47 -8.93 -6.99
N PRO A 31 1.16 -8.02 -6.31
CA PRO A 31 0.50 -6.84 -5.78
C PRO A 31 0.00 -5.94 -6.92
N ASP A 32 -1.20 -5.43 -6.76
CA ASP A 32 -1.80 -4.47 -7.67
C ASP A 32 -2.25 -3.26 -6.85
N VAL A 33 -1.28 -2.48 -6.41
CA VAL A 33 -1.46 -1.39 -5.45
C VAL A 33 -2.46 -0.35 -5.97
N ARG A 34 -2.46 -0.09 -7.27
CA ARG A 34 -3.37 0.88 -7.89
C ARG A 34 -4.73 0.28 -8.28
N ALA A 35 -4.92 -1.00 -8.06
CA ALA A 35 -6.16 -1.71 -8.39
C ALA A 35 -6.60 -1.55 -9.85
N LYS A 36 -5.64 -1.64 -10.78
CA LYS A 36 -5.87 -1.46 -12.21
C LYS A 36 -5.79 -2.73 -13.04
N ALA A 37 -5.26 -3.80 -12.48
CA ALA A 37 -5.12 -5.05 -13.21
C ALA A 37 -6.49 -5.63 -13.58
N PRO A 38 -6.64 -6.20 -14.78
CA PRO A 38 -7.91 -6.79 -15.17
C PRO A 38 -8.18 -8.09 -14.41
N GLY A 39 -9.44 -8.49 -14.40
CA GLY A 39 -9.85 -9.73 -13.81
C GLY A 39 -10.15 -9.66 -12.32
N ARG A 40 -10.23 -10.85 -11.73
CA ARG A 40 -10.59 -10.98 -10.32
C ARG A 40 -9.41 -10.61 -9.42
N GLY A 41 -9.70 -9.91 -8.34
CA GLY A 41 -8.70 -9.54 -7.35
C GLY A 41 -9.08 -10.01 -5.96
N ALA A 42 -8.09 -10.09 -5.10
CA ALA A 42 -8.26 -10.35 -3.68
C ALA A 42 -7.72 -9.15 -2.90
N TRP A 43 -8.38 -8.81 -1.80
CA TRP A 43 -8.05 -7.64 -1.02
C TRP A 43 -7.48 -8.04 0.33
N ILE A 44 -6.44 -7.36 0.77
CA ILE A 44 -5.84 -7.58 2.09
C ILE A 44 -5.72 -6.25 2.83
N GLY A 45 -5.98 -6.28 4.14
CA GLY A 45 -5.89 -5.11 5.01
C GLY A 45 -5.27 -5.47 6.34
N VAL A 46 -4.08 -6.07 6.30
CA VAL A 46 -3.36 -6.52 7.49
C VAL A 46 -1.96 -5.88 7.51
N SER A 47 -1.31 -5.92 8.66
CA SER A 47 0.06 -5.43 8.79
C SER A 47 1.04 -6.33 8.03
N ARG A 48 2.24 -5.83 7.79
CA ARG A 48 3.31 -6.63 7.17
C ARG A 48 3.59 -7.90 7.97
N ALA A 49 3.66 -7.78 9.29
CA ALA A 49 3.92 -8.93 10.17
C ALA A 49 2.82 -9.99 10.05
N GLU A 50 1.57 -9.57 9.99
CA GLU A 50 0.44 -10.48 9.81
C GLU A 50 0.47 -11.15 8.44
N LEU A 51 0.86 -10.42 7.41
CA LEU A 51 1.01 -10.97 6.06
C LEU A 51 2.14 -12.02 6.02
N GLU A 52 3.27 -11.72 6.64
CA GLU A 52 4.40 -12.65 6.72
C GLU A 52 4.00 -13.94 7.45
N THR A 53 3.26 -13.80 8.55
CA THR A 53 2.77 -14.95 9.31
C THR A 53 1.80 -15.79 8.49
N ALA A 54 0.86 -15.14 7.79
CA ALA A 54 -0.11 -15.85 6.95
C ALA A 54 0.56 -16.58 5.79
N LEU A 55 1.59 -15.98 5.21
CA LEU A 55 2.38 -16.59 4.14
C LEU A 55 3.13 -17.84 4.66
N ALA A 56 3.79 -17.71 5.80
CA ALA A 56 4.56 -18.81 6.40
C ALA A 56 3.68 -20.00 6.81
N LYS A 57 2.48 -19.74 7.29
CA LYS A 57 1.54 -20.79 7.75
C LYS A 57 0.65 -21.36 6.66
N GLY A 58 0.76 -20.88 5.43
CA GLY A 58 -0.08 -21.34 4.33
C GLY A 58 -1.51 -20.79 4.35
N LYS A 59 -1.86 -19.94 5.31
CA LYS A 59 -3.19 -19.34 5.40
C LYS A 59 -3.49 -18.44 4.19
N LEU A 60 -2.50 -17.70 3.75
CA LEU A 60 -2.62 -16.82 2.58
C LEU A 60 -2.93 -17.64 1.32
N LYS A 61 -2.22 -18.74 1.12
CA LYS A 61 -2.43 -19.61 -0.05
C LYS A 61 -3.87 -20.14 -0.09
N GLY A 62 -4.38 -20.62 1.02
CA GLY A 62 -5.75 -21.11 1.10
C GLY A 62 -6.78 -20.02 0.85
N ALA A 63 -6.58 -18.84 1.42
CA ALA A 63 -7.48 -17.70 1.22
C ALA A 63 -7.48 -17.23 -0.23
N LEU A 64 -6.33 -17.16 -0.88
CA LEU A 64 -6.20 -16.78 -2.28
C LEU A 64 -6.82 -17.83 -3.21
N ALA A 65 -6.63 -19.10 -2.93
CA ALA A 65 -7.24 -20.18 -3.71
C ALA A 65 -8.76 -20.06 -3.71
N ARG A 66 -9.35 -19.75 -2.55
CA ARG A 66 -10.80 -19.54 -2.45
C ARG A 66 -11.23 -18.26 -3.17
N ALA A 67 -10.48 -17.19 -3.04
CA ALA A 67 -10.83 -15.90 -3.66
C ALA A 67 -10.75 -15.95 -5.18
N PHE A 68 -9.73 -16.57 -5.73
CA PHE A 68 -9.53 -16.69 -7.17
C PHE A 68 -10.22 -17.91 -7.79
N LYS A 69 -10.68 -18.84 -6.96
CA LYS A 69 -11.22 -20.13 -7.42
C LYS A 69 -10.21 -20.89 -8.30
N GLU A 70 -8.95 -20.81 -7.92
CA GLU A 70 -7.82 -21.36 -8.66
C GLU A 70 -6.91 -22.09 -7.68
N GLY A 71 -6.58 -23.36 -8.00
CA GLY A 71 -5.74 -24.17 -7.14
C GLY A 71 -4.26 -24.07 -7.43
N ALA A 72 -3.90 -23.71 -8.66
CA ALA A 72 -2.52 -23.68 -9.11
C ALA A 72 -1.95 -22.26 -9.02
N LEU A 73 -1.78 -21.75 -7.79
CA LEU A 73 -1.27 -20.39 -7.55
C LEU A 73 0.22 -20.42 -7.27
N GLU A 74 0.94 -19.48 -7.86
CA GLU A 74 2.32 -19.19 -7.50
C GLU A 74 2.36 -17.90 -6.68
N ILE A 75 2.66 -18.05 -5.39
CA ILE A 75 2.79 -16.92 -4.48
C ILE A 75 4.27 -16.70 -4.24
N PRO A 76 4.82 -15.51 -4.58
CA PRO A 76 6.24 -15.26 -4.32
C PRO A 76 6.56 -15.33 -2.83
N ASP A 77 7.68 -15.94 -2.47
CA ASP A 77 8.12 -16.01 -1.08
C ASP A 77 8.40 -14.61 -0.51
N ASN A 78 8.76 -13.68 -1.38
CA ASN A 78 9.02 -12.29 -1.02
C ASN A 78 7.81 -11.38 -1.23
N LEU A 79 6.59 -11.91 -1.22
CA LEU A 79 5.39 -11.11 -1.43
C LEU A 79 5.30 -9.89 -0.51
N PRO A 80 5.61 -9.98 0.80
CA PRO A 80 5.61 -8.78 1.65
C PRO A 80 6.56 -7.70 1.16
N ASP A 81 7.74 -8.07 0.66
CA ASP A 81 8.70 -7.11 0.10
C ASP A 81 8.15 -6.47 -1.17
N LEU A 82 7.49 -7.25 -2.02
CA LEU A 82 6.89 -6.75 -3.25
C LEU A 82 5.74 -5.77 -2.96
N VAL A 83 4.93 -6.07 -1.96
CA VAL A 83 3.85 -5.17 -1.51
C VAL A 83 4.43 -3.85 -1.01
N GLU A 84 5.43 -3.91 -0.14
CA GLU A 84 6.08 -2.71 0.39
C GLU A 84 6.72 -1.88 -0.71
N ALA A 85 7.43 -2.52 -1.64
CA ALA A 85 8.04 -1.83 -2.78
C ALA A 85 6.98 -1.16 -3.65
N GLY A 86 5.86 -1.82 -3.90
CA GLY A 86 4.76 -1.27 -4.67
C GLY A 86 4.12 -0.06 -4.01
N LEU A 87 3.90 -0.12 -2.71
CA LEU A 87 3.36 1.00 -1.93
C LEU A 87 4.34 2.18 -1.92
N ARG A 88 5.61 1.91 -1.74
CA ARG A 88 6.66 2.95 -1.75
C ARG A 88 6.73 3.64 -3.10
N GLN A 89 6.72 2.87 -4.17
CA GLN A 89 6.76 3.40 -5.53
C GLN A 89 5.53 4.27 -5.83
N ASP A 90 4.36 3.82 -5.41
CA ASP A 90 3.12 4.57 -5.60
C ASP A 90 3.14 5.89 -4.82
N LEU A 91 3.62 5.86 -3.59
CA LEU A 91 3.78 7.07 -2.77
C LEU A 91 4.74 8.06 -3.42
N LEU A 92 5.91 7.60 -3.88
CA LEU A 92 6.89 8.46 -4.52
C LEU A 92 6.35 9.06 -5.82
N SER A 93 5.62 8.28 -6.60
CA SER A 93 4.98 8.77 -7.82
C SER A 93 3.95 9.85 -7.51
N ARG A 94 3.15 9.66 -6.47
CA ARG A 94 2.16 10.64 -6.04
C ARG A 94 2.80 11.92 -5.55
N LEU A 95 3.85 11.81 -4.74
CA LEU A 95 4.61 12.99 -4.28
C LEU A 95 5.21 13.77 -5.44
N GLY A 96 5.72 13.08 -6.45
CA GLY A 96 6.23 13.72 -7.65
C GLY A 96 5.16 14.50 -8.41
N LEU A 97 3.96 13.94 -8.51
CA LEU A 97 2.83 14.64 -9.14
C LEU A 97 2.42 15.88 -8.35
N GLU A 98 2.35 15.76 -7.03
CA GLU A 98 2.01 16.89 -6.16
C GLU A 98 3.07 17.99 -6.23
N ALA A 99 4.35 17.62 -6.32
CA ALA A 99 5.43 18.58 -6.48
C ALA A 99 5.29 19.36 -7.79
N ARG A 100 4.99 18.68 -8.89
CA ARG A 100 4.77 19.31 -10.19
C ARG A 100 3.54 20.21 -10.22
N ALA A 101 2.53 19.88 -9.43
CA ALA A 101 1.32 20.69 -9.28
C ALA A 101 1.49 21.83 -8.25
N SER A 102 2.67 22.00 -7.70
CA SER A 102 2.99 23.02 -6.67
C SER A 102 2.21 22.84 -5.37
N MET A 103 1.75 21.63 -5.10
CA MET A 103 1.01 21.29 -3.88
C MET A 103 1.91 20.73 -2.79
N LEU A 104 3.18 20.51 -3.09
CA LEU A 104 4.16 19.99 -2.14
C LEU A 104 5.24 21.05 -1.93
N LEU A 105 5.48 21.41 -0.67
CA LEU A 105 6.53 22.33 -0.29
C LEU A 105 7.71 21.58 0.31
N THR A 106 8.91 22.02 -0.07
CA THR A 106 10.16 21.53 0.52
C THR A 106 10.96 22.72 1.05
N GLY A 107 11.78 22.45 2.06
CA GLY A 107 12.60 23.48 2.70
C GLY A 107 11.96 24.01 3.97
N SER A 108 12.76 24.04 5.03
CA SER A 108 12.29 24.37 6.39
C SER A 108 11.61 25.74 6.49
N GLU A 109 12.18 26.74 5.84
CA GLU A 109 11.64 28.11 5.93
C GLU A 109 10.29 28.24 5.25
N LYS A 110 10.16 27.66 4.04
CA LYS A 110 8.89 27.70 3.29
C LYS A 110 7.79 26.95 4.02
N ILE A 111 8.13 25.82 4.60
CA ILE A 111 7.20 25.01 5.38
C ILE A 111 6.76 25.76 6.62
N ASP A 112 7.69 26.36 7.35
CA ASP A 112 7.39 27.13 8.55
C ASP A 112 6.42 28.28 8.27
N VAL A 113 6.69 29.05 7.22
CA VAL A 113 5.80 30.15 6.82
C VAL A 113 4.41 29.62 6.45
N ALA A 114 4.34 28.55 5.68
CA ALA A 114 3.06 27.96 5.27
C ALA A 114 2.28 27.41 6.47
N CYS A 115 2.95 26.80 7.43
CA CYS A 115 2.33 26.30 8.65
C CYS A 115 1.74 27.45 9.48
N ARG A 116 2.47 28.56 9.62
CA ARG A 116 1.98 29.76 10.37
C ARG A 116 0.76 30.38 9.71
N LYS A 117 0.65 30.28 8.39
CA LYS A 117 -0.50 30.77 7.65
C LYS A 117 -1.68 29.82 7.63
N GLY A 118 -1.54 28.64 8.24
CA GLY A 118 -2.60 27.64 8.26
C GLY A 118 -2.86 26.96 6.91
N MET A 119 -1.90 26.99 6.00
CA MET A 119 -2.04 26.46 4.65
C MET A 119 -1.62 25.00 4.51
N VAL A 120 -1.05 24.42 5.56
CA VAL A 120 -0.53 23.05 5.53
C VAL A 120 -1.57 22.09 6.08
N LYS A 121 -1.92 21.07 5.28
CA LYS A 121 -2.85 20.00 5.67
C LYS A 121 -2.14 18.78 6.21
N MET A 122 -0.91 18.55 5.77
CA MET A 122 -0.12 17.41 6.21
C MET A 122 1.35 17.79 6.21
N LEU A 123 2.04 17.44 7.28
CA LEU A 123 3.48 17.67 7.43
C LEU A 123 4.18 16.32 7.52
N LEU A 124 5.20 16.13 6.68
CA LEU A 124 5.99 14.90 6.64
C LEU A 124 7.42 15.16 7.09
N HIS A 125 7.90 14.34 8.00
CA HIS A 125 9.29 14.35 8.47
C HIS A 125 9.95 13.01 8.20
N ALA A 126 11.23 13.04 7.86
CA ALA A 126 12.01 11.82 7.89
C ALA A 126 12.19 11.37 9.35
N ALA A 127 12.18 10.06 9.58
CA ALA A 127 12.28 9.52 10.93
C ALA A 127 13.62 9.85 11.61
N ASP A 128 14.64 10.12 10.80
CA ASP A 128 16.01 10.46 11.26
C ASP A 128 16.31 11.96 11.21
N ALA A 129 15.33 12.80 10.95
CA ALA A 129 15.50 14.26 10.89
C ALA A 129 15.52 14.85 12.30
N LEU A 130 16.62 14.70 13.01
CA LEU A 130 16.72 15.08 14.42
C LEU A 130 17.03 16.56 14.64
N SER A 131 17.96 17.10 13.88
CA SER A 131 18.53 18.42 14.17
C SER A 131 17.57 19.58 13.89
N LEU A 132 16.64 19.39 12.98
CA LEU A 132 15.72 20.45 12.57
C LEU A 132 14.52 20.61 13.51
N ILE A 133 14.26 19.62 14.33
CA ILE A 133 13.12 19.59 15.23
C ILE A 133 13.33 20.41 16.49
N HIS A 134 14.59 20.62 16.86
CA HIS A 134 14.96 21.25 18.11
C HIS A 134 15.33 22.73 18.02
N ILE A 135 15.11 23.32 16.91
CA ILE A 135 15.44 24.75 16.67
C ILE A 135 14.26 25.69 16.95
#